data_4a514ed6d859a16439a3f3099d5dc4b8
#
_entry.id   4a514ed6d859a16439a3f3099d5dc4b8
#
_cell.length_a   1.000
_cell.length_b   1.000
_cell.length_c   1.000
_cell.angle_alpha   90.00
_cell.angle_beta   90.00
_cell.angle_gamma   90.00
#
_symmetry.space_group_name_H-M   'P 1'
#
loop_
_entity.id
_entity.type
_entity.pdbx_description
1 polymer ?
#
loop_
_entity_poly.entity_id
_entity_poly.type
_entity_poly.pdbx_seq_one_letter_code
_entity_poly.pdbx_strand_id
1 'polypeptide(L)'
;MRKLLPIILLCLLALPAFSQEKRPPDNPLSAFTKGVYGFQKGILLRSAEKMPEENYSFKPVDTVRTYGQIIGHLADAQYLFCSKVLDEKNPEPKIEQTKTSKPDLIAALKTAFAYCDKAYDGMTDASGGQIVKLFGTDTPKLGVLNFNNVHNWEHYGNLVTYMRIKNIVPPSSEQAAMPAQNPEKPDAQPKK
;
A
#
# COMPACT_ATOMS: atom_id res chain seq x y z
N MET A 1 -62.29 -24.55 -52.11
CA MET A 1 -62.15 -24.17 -50.72
C MET A 1 -60.66 -24.09 -50.42
N ARG A 2 -60.12 -22.83 -50.41
CA ARG A 2 -58.67 -22.53 -50.15
C ARG A 2 -58.51 -22.30 -48.67
N LYS A 3 -57.74 -23.17 -47.99
CA LYS A 3 -57.35 -22.98 -46.56
C LYS A 3 -56.20 -22.01 -46.48
N LEU A 4 -56.44 -20.86 -45.92
CA LEU A 4 -55.41 -19.87 -45.56
C LEU A 4 -54.75 -20.27 -44.20
N LEU A 5 -53.44 -20.58 -44.21
CA LEU A 5 -52.66 -20.81 -43.06
C LEU A 5 -52.18 -19.43 -42.54
N PRO A 6 -52.35 -19.10 -41.24
CA PRO A 6 -51.77 -17.88 -40.68
C PRO A 6 -50.27 -18.08 -40.41
N ILE A 7 -49.43 -17.23 -41.00
CA ILE A 7 -48.00 -17.14 -40.69
C ILE A 7 -47.88 -16.33 -39.39
N ILE A 8 -47.54 -17.01 -38.31
CA ILE A 8 -47.16 -16.36 -37.03
C ILE A 8 -45.74 -15.84 -37.16
N LEU A 9 -45.62 -14.52 -37.32
CA LEU A 9 -44.34 -13.82 -37.33
C LEU A 9 -43.82 -13.70 -35.87
N LEU A 10 -42.87 -14.57 -35.51
CA LEU A 10 -42.21 -14.54 -34.19
C LEU A 10 -41.16 -13.44 -34.18
N CYS A 11 -41.53 -12.25 -33.69
CA CYS A 11 -40.56 -11.18 -33.43
C CYS A 11 -39.69 -11.54 -32.22
N LEU A 12 -38.47 -12.04 -32.46
CA LEU A 12 -37.42 -12.17 -31.46
C LEU A 12 -36.96 -10.74 -31.05
N LEU A 13 -37.46 -10.27 -29.92
CA LEU A 13 -36.92 -9.07 -29.24
C LEU A 13 -35.54 -9.40 -28.69
N ALA A 14 -34.50 -9.08 -29.46
CA ALA A 14 -33.13 -9.05 -28.96
C ALA A 14 -33.01 -7.91 -27.96
N LEU A 15 -33.13 -8.23 -26.67
CA LEU A 15 -32.79 -7.30 -25.60
C LEU A 15 -31.27 -7.02 -25.65
N PRO A 16 -30.83 -5.75 -25.77
CA PRO A 16 -29.43 -5.46 -25.69
C PRO A 16 -28.94 -5.89 -24.30
N ALA A 17 -27.97 -6.81 -24.26
CA ALA A 17 -27.23 -7.11 -23.04
C ALA A 17 -26.45 -5.85 -22.66
N PHE A 18 -27.03 -5.03 -21.79
CA PHE A 18 -26.28 -3.96 -21.14
C PHE A 18 -25.16 -4.63 -20.35
N SER A 19 -23.94 -4.55 -20.87
CA SER A 19 -22.73 -4.82 -20.08
C SER A 19 -22.83 -3.92 -18.85
N GLN A 20 -22.99 -4.51 -17.66
CA GLN A 20 -22.88 -3.76 -16.41
C GLN A 20 -21.45 -3.24 -16.32
N GLU A 21 -21.24 -2.00 -16.74
CA GLU A 21 -20.01 -1.29 -16.42
C GLU A 21 -19.83 -1.35 -14.90
N LYS A 22 -18.70 -1.93 -14.48
CA LYS A 22 -18.37 -2.03 -13.05
C LYS A 22 -18.34 -0.61 -12.48
N ARG A 23 -19.34 -0.27 -11.66
CA ARG A 23 -19.40 1.05 -11.01
C ARG A 23 -18.08 1.29 -10.28
N PRO A 24 -17.45 2.48 -10.45
CA PRO A 24 -16.26 2.83 -9.68
C PRO A 24 -16.54 2.67 -8.17
N PRO A 25 -15.54 2.33 -7.36
CA PRO A 25 -15.73 2.30 -5.91
C PRO A 25 -16.23 3.64 -5.39
N ASP A 26 -17.04 3.64 -4.34
CA ASP A 26 -17.66 4.86 -3.78
C ASP A 26 -16.65 5.92 -3.33
N ASN A 27 -15.40 5.52 -3.03
CA ASN A 27 -14.30 6.37 -2.58
C ASN A 27 -13.01 6.04 -3.36
N PRO A 28 -12.92 6.31 -4.66
CA PRO A 28 -11.81 5.83 -5.50
C PRO A 28 -10.44 6.40 -5.09
N LEU A 29 -10.37 7.65 -4.64
CA LEU A 29 -9.11 8.30 -4.28
C LEU A 29 -8.56 7.75 -2.97
N SER A 30 -9.38 7.69 -1.92
CA SER A 30 -8.97 7.16 -0.63
C SER A 30 -8.74 5.64 -0.68
N ALA A 31 -9.55 4.91 -1.45
CA ALA A 31 -9.34 3.47 -1.67
C ALA A 31 -8.00 3.18 -2.35
N PHE A 32 -7.62 3.93 -3.38
CA PHE A 32 -6.33 3.81 -4.04
C PHE A 32 -5.18 4.16 -3.07
N THR A 33 -5.29 5.29 -2.35
CA THR A 33 -4.30 5.73 -1.36
C THR A 33 -4.07 4.67 -0.28
N LYS A 34 -5.14 4.04 0.24
CA LYS A 34 -5.08 2.93 1.19
C LYS A 34 -4.44 1.68 0.58
N GLY A 35 -4.74 1.37 -0.68
CA GLY A 35 -4.12 0.24 -1.40
C GLY A 35 -2.60 0.39 -1.50
N VAL A 36 -2.11 1.58 -1.87
CA VAL A 36 -0.68 1.92 -1.90
C VAL A 36 -0.05 1.76 -0.50
N TYR A 37 -0.69 2.31 0.53
CA TYR A 37 -0.24 2.17 1.92
C TYR A 37 -0.13 0.70 2.36
N GLY A 38 -1.15 -0.12 2.08
CA GLY A 38 -1.16 -1.53 2.45
C GLY A 38 -0.01 -2.31 1.81
N PHE A 39 0.28 -2.04 0.53
CA PHE A 39 1.43 -2.62 -0.16
C PHE A 39 2.76 -2.20 0.50
N GLN A 40 2.94 -0.91 0.76
CA GLN A 40 4.14 -0.38 1.41
C GLN A 40 4.35 -0.94 2.82
N LYS A 41 3.29 -0.95 3.64
CA LYS A 41 3.30 -1.58 4.97
C LYS A 41 3.84 -3.01 4.90
N GLY A 42 3.33 -3.80 3.94
CA GLY A 42 3.76 -5.18 3.75
C GLY A 42 5.25 -5.31 3.42
N ILE A 43 5.76 -4.52 2.46
CA ILE A 43 7.17 -4.60 2.06
C ILE A 43 8.12 -4.04 3.12
N LEU A 44 7.71 -2.99 3.85
CA LEU A 44 8.52 -2.41 4.92
C LEU A 44 8.66 -3.35 6.12
N LEU A 45 7.56 -4.01 6.53
CA LEU A 45 7.61 -5.02 7.59
C LEU A 45 8.47 -6.21 7.19
N ARG A 46 8.32 -6.74 5.98
CA ARG A 46 9.19 -7.82 5.47
C ARG A 46 10.65 -7.39 5.38
N SER A 47 10.94 -6.15 5.01
CA SER A 47 12.32 -5.62 4.99
C SER A 47 12.92 -5.62 6.38
N ALA A 48 12.18 -5.13 7.38
CA ALA A 48 12.63 -5.14 8.77
C ALA A 48 12.86 -6.56 9.28
N GLU A 49 11.96 -7.49 8.99
CA GLU A 49 12.09 -8.89 9.41
C GLU A 49 13.24 -9.62 8.73
N LYS A 50 13.49 -9.33 7.45
CA LYS A 50 14.49 -10.03 6.63
C LYS A 50 15.92 -9.63 6.92
N MET A 51 16.17 -8.36 7.26
CA MET A 51 17.51 -7.90 7.61
C MET A 51 18.02 -8.61 8.86
N PRO A 52 19.20 -9.28 8.84
CA PRO A 52 19.83 -9.85 10.04
C PRO A 52 20.10 -8.77 11.10
N GLU A 53 20.02 -9.13 12.38
CA GLU A 53 20.14 -8.20 13.49
C GLU A 53 21.50 -7.49 13.52
N GLU A 54 22.57 -8.21 13.23
CA GLU A 54 23.94 -7.67 13.15
C GLU A 54 24.09 -6.54 12.11
N ASN A 55 23.17 -6.45 11.14
CA ASN A 55 23.17 -5.42 10.11
C ASN A 55 22.27 -4.21 10.46
N TYR A 56 21.61 -4.20 11.63
CA TYR A 56 20.77 -3.07 12.03
C TYR A 56 21.58 -1.81 12.34
N SER A 57 22.84 -1.97 12.76
CA SER A 57 23.79 -0.84 12.98
C SER A 57 24.49 -0.40 11.68
N PHE A 58 24.29 -1.11 10.55
CA PHE A 58 24.95 -0.79 9.30
C PHE A 58 24.45 0.53 8.70
N LYS A 59 25.38 1.35 8.23
CA LYS A 59 25.17 2.50 7.35
C LYS A 59 26.27 2.55 6.28
N PRO A 60 25.97 2.93 5.04
CA PRO A 60 26.98 2.96 3.98
C PRO A 60 28.02 4.08 4.13
N VAL A 61 27.64 5.20 4.75
CA VAL A 61 28.49 6.35 5.07
C VAL A 61 28.06 6.99 6.40
N ASP A 62 28.94 7.77 7.01
CA ASP A 62 28.67 8.33 8.36
C ASP A 62 27.53 9.35 8.43
N THR A 63 27.22 10.01 7.34
CA THR A 63 26.23 11.10 7.27
C THR A 63 24.80 10.63 7.11
N VAL A 64 24.56 9.31 6.98
CA VAL A 64 23.22 8.74 6.85
C VAL A 64 22.81 7.93 8.06
N ARG A 65 21.51 7.68 8.21
CA ARG A 65 20.96 6.81 9.24
C ARG A 65 21.46 5.38 9.12
N THR A 66 21.58 4.68 10.24
CA THR A 66 21.72 3.21 10.21
C THR A 66 20.41 2.57 9.72
N TYR A 67 20.47 1.28 9.34
CA TYR A 67 19.27 0.52 8.95
C TYR A 67 18.20 0.56 10.04
N GLY A 68 18.59 0.29 11.28
CA GLY A 68 17.68 0.34 12.44
C GLY A 68 17.08 1.72 12.69
N GLN A 69 17.88 2.78 12.52
CA GLN A 69 17.37 4.15 12.62
C GLN A 69 16.34 4.48 11.55
N ILE A 70 16.48 3.97 10.32
CA ILE A 70 15.45 4.13 9.29
C ILE A 70 14.15 3.44 9.72
N ILE A 71 14.21 2.22 10.29
CA ILE A 71 13.03 1.51 10.80
C ILE A 71 12.35 2.30 11.92
N GLY A 72 13.13 2.84 12.88
CA GLY A 72 12.60 3.68 13.94
C GLY A 72 11.98 4.98 13.44
N HIS A 73 12.64 5.63 12.48
CA HIS A 73 12.16 6.85 11.83
C HIS A 73 10.83 6.63 11.08
N LEU A 74 10.71 5.52 10.36
CA LEU A 74 9.45 5.13 9.72
C LEU A 74 8.32 4.95 10.75
N ALA A 75 8.61 4.34 11.91
CA ALA A 75 7.62 4.17 12.96
C ALA A 75 7.19 5.52 13.56
N ASP A 76 8.12 6.42 13.86
CA ASP A 76 7.83 7.78 14.36
C ASP A 76 7.00 8.58 13.32
N ALA A 77 7.31 8.44 12.04
CA ALA A 77 6.61 9.12 10.95
C ALA A 77 5.14 8.68 10.82
N GLN A 78 4.81 7.38 11.05
CA GLN A 78 3.42 6.94 11.06
C GLN A 78 2.60 7.71 12.11
N TYR A 79 3.13 7.89 13.31
CA TYR A 79 2.46 8.68 14.35
C TYR A 79 2.33 10.15 13.96
N LEU A 80 3.41 10.74 13.40
CA LEU A 80 3.41 12.14 12.97
C LEU A 80 2.31 12.44 11.97
N PHE A 81 2.19 11.65 10.91
CA PHE A 81 1.24 11.91 9.83
C PHE A 81 -0.18 11.49 10.20
N CYS A 82 -0.35 10.28 10.77
CA CYS A 82 -1.67 9.75 11.02
C CYS A 82 -2.38 10.44 12.18
N SER A 83 -1.66 10.97 13.18
CA SER A 83 -2.28 11.79 14.23
C SER A 83 -2.92 13.07 13.68
N LYS A 84 -2.31 13.69 12.65
CA LYS A 84 -2.91 14.86 11.98
C LYS A 84 -4.25 14.54 11.31
N VAL A 85 -4.31 13.36 10.69
CA VAL A 85 -5.53 12.90 9.99
C VAL A 85 -6.63 12.52 10.99
N LEU A 86 -6.25 11.92 12.11
CA LEU A 86 -7.15 11.51 13.19
C LEU A 86 -7.58 12.66 14.11
N ASP A 87 -7.03 13.87 13.93
CA ASP A 87 -7.20 15.02 14.82
C ASP A 87 -6.76 14.71 16.27
N GLU A 88 -5.73 13.88 16.41
CA GLU A 88 -5.15 13.48 17.68
C GLU A 88 -3.81 14.18 17.94
N LYS A 89 -3.43 14.29 19.22
CA LYS A 89 -2.07 14.72 19.58
C LYS A 89 -1.09 13.61 19.18
N ASN A 90 0.01 14.00 18.47
CA ASN A 90 1.09 13.05 18.18
C ASN A 90 1.70 12.53 19.49
N PRO A 91 1.74 11.22 19.74
CA PRO A 91 2.35 10.65 20.94
C PRO A 91 3.87 10.84 21.04
N GLU A 92 4.56 11.16 19.94
CA GLU A 92 6.01 11.42 19.87
C GLU A 92 6.87 10.36 20.59
N PRO A 93 6.78 9.07 20.24
CA PRO A 93 7.44 8.00 21.02
C PRO A 93 8.98 8.00 20.88
N LYS A 94 9.55 8.79 19.96
CA LYS A 94 10.99 8.92 19.71
C LYS A 94 11.69 7.56 19.50
N ILE A 95 11.05 6.68 18.73
CA ILE A 95 11.48 5.30 18.49
C ILE A 95 12.87 5.26 17.87
N GLU A 96 13.12 6.13 16.87
CA GLU A 96 14.44 6.26 16.22
C GLU A 96 15.57 6.50 17.24
N GLN A 97 15.28 7.25 18.30
CA GLN A 97 16.28 7.67 19.29
C GLN A 97 16.42 6.68 20.45
N THR A 98 15.37 5.93 20.77
CA THR A 98 15.27 5.16 22.02
C THR A 98 15.36 3.64 21.82
N LYS A 99 15.18 3.14 20.59
CA LYS A 99 15.21 1.70 20.29
C LYS A 99 16.33 1.36 19.32
N THR A 100 17.06 0.29 19.63
CA THR A 100 18.19 -0.15 18.81
C THR A 100 18.12 -1.63 18.43
N SER A 101 17.44 -2.47 19.24
CA SER A 101 17.33 -3.90 18.94
C SER A 101 16.32 -4.16 17.80
N LYS A 102 16.62 -5.14 16.96
CA LYS A 102 15.73 -5.55 15.87
C LYS A 102 14.33 -5.90 16.37
N PRO A 103 14.13 -6.76 17.40
CA PRO A 103 12.80 -7.11 17.85
C PRO A 103 11.99 -5.90 18.35
N ASP A 104 12.62 -4.97 19.09
CA ASP A 104 11.93 -3.78 19.59
C ASP A 104 11.53 -2.83 18.47
N LEU A 105 12.39 -2.64 17.47
CA LEU A 105 12.11 -1.80 16.30
C LEU A 105 11.00 -2.40 15.44
N ILE A 106 10.98 -3.73 15.21
CA ILE A 106 9.90 -4.40 14.48
C ILE A 106 8.58 -4.27 15.24
N ALA A 107 8.57 -4.50 16.56
CA ALA A 107 7.38 -4.36 17.38
C ALA A 107 6.82 -2.93 17.35
N ALA A 108 7.71 -1.93 17.46
CA ALA A 108 7.34 -0.52 17.38
C ALA A 108 6.79 -0.15 16.00
N LEU A 109 7.41 -0.61 14.92
CA LEU A 109 6.93 -0.38 13.55
C LEU A 109 5.54 -1.01 13.33
N LYS A 110 5.32 -2.25 13.81
CA LYS A 110 4.00 -2.91 13.75
C LYS A 110 2.92 -2.11 14.48
N THR A 111 3.24 -1.61 15.67
CA THR A 111 2.32 -0.80 16.48
C THR A 111 2.02 0.54 15.80
N ALA A 112 3.01 1.19 15.25
CA ALA A 112 2.86 2.45 14.52
C ALA A 112 1.99 2.28 13.25
N PHE A 113 2.18 1.20 12.50
CA PHE A 113 1.31 0.88 11.38
C PHE A 113 -0.13 0.59 11.83
N ALA A 114 -0.33 -0.16 12.92
CA ALA A 114 -1.67 -0.42 13.46
C ALA A 114 -2.39 0.86 13.92
N TYR A 115 -1.64 1.84 14.43
CA TYR A 115 -2.18 3.17 14.71
C TYR A 115 -2.62 3.89 13.43
N CYS A 116 -1.77 3.86 12.40
CA CYS A 116 -2.03 4.51 11.12
C CYS A 116 -3.14 3.82 10.30
N ASP A 117 -3.34 2.51 10.47
CA ASP A 117 -4.45 1.78 9.84
C ASP A 117 -5.78 2.49 10.08
N LYS A 118 -6.01 3.01 11.29
CA LYS A 118 -7.25 3.74 11.63
C LYS A 118 -7.50 4.94 10.74
N ALA A 119 -6.43 5.70 10.40
CA ALA A 119 -6.52 6.87 9.54
C ALA A 119 -6.87 6.51 8.09
N TYR A 120 -6.25 5.44 7.57
CA TYR A 120 -6.53 4.97 6.22
C TYR A 120 -7.88 4.24 6.11
N ASP A 121 -8.28 3.48 7.15
CA ASP A 121 -9.54 2.74 7.17
C ASP A 121 -10.75 3.66 7.27
N GLY A 122 -10.63 4.74 8.04
CA GLY A 122 -11.70 5.74 8.21
C GLY A 122 -11.75 6.80 7.10
N MET A 123 -10.81 6.84 6.15
CA MET A 123 -10.75 7.87 5.12
C MET A 123 -11.76 7.64 4.02
N THR A 124 -12.52 8.70 3.69
CA THR A 124 -13.37 8.80 2.50
C THR A 124 -12.89 9.93 1.60
N ASP A 125 -13.31 9.94 0.33
CA ASP A 125 -12.98 11.04 -0.57
C ASP A 125 -13.54 12.36 -0.07
N ALA A 126 -14.72 12.34 0.56
CA ALA A 126 -15.36 13.52 1.16
C ALA A 126 -14.57 14.04 2.38
N SER A 127 -14.23 13.18 3.34
CA SER A 127 -13.44 13.57 4.51
C SER A 127 -12.00 13.91 4.17
N GLY A 128 -11.48 13.34 3.08
CA GLY A 128 -10.14 13.59 2.59
C GLY A 128 -9.85 15.02 2.17
N GLY A 129 -10.91 15.80 1.84
CA GLY A 129 -10.81 17.22 1.54
C GLY A 129 -10.71 18.14 2.77
N GLN A 130 -10.94 17.64 3.99
CA GLN A 130 -10.80 18.42 5.22
C GLN A 130 -9.36 18.89 5.40
N ILE A 131 -9.19 20.17 5.80
CA ILE A 131 -7.87 20.80 5.93
C ILE A 131 -7.31 20.61 7.33
N VAL A 132 -6.03 20.22 7.40
CA VAL A 132 -5.22 20.17 8.62
C VAL A 132 -3.89 20.88 8.39
N LYS A 133 -3.15 21.18 9.45
CA LYS A 133 -1.79 21.76 9.34
C LYS A 133 -0.73 20.64 9.29
N LEU A 134 -0.01 20.55 8.16
CA LEU A 134 1.18 19.73 8.02
C LEU A 134 2.39 20.65 7.81
N PHE A 135 3.36 20.63 8.72
CA PHE A 135 4.55 21.49 8.70
C PHE A 135 4.22 22.98 8.49
N GLY A 136 3.13 23.44 9.13
CA GLY A 136 2.67 24.83 9.01
C GLY A 136 1.82 25.14 7.77
N THR A 137 1.71 24.22 6.82
CA THR A 137 0.96 24.38 5.56
C THR A 137 -0.43 23.79 5.66
N ASP A 138 -1.44 24.48 5.12
CA ASP A 138 -2.80 23.98 4.97
C ASP A 138 -2.81 22.81 3.96
N THR A 139 -3.15 21.61 4.44
CA THR A 139 -3.05 20.38 3.67
C THR A 139 -4.32 19.56 3.82
N PRO A 140 -4.94 19.07 2.73
CA PRO A 140 -6.05 18.13 2.84
C PRO A 140 -5.63 16.84 3.56
N LYS A 141 -6.51 16.23 4.37
CA LYS A 141 -6.22 14.97 5.08
C LYS A 141 -5.74 13.88 4.14
N LEU A 142 -6.36 13.74 2.97
CA LEU A 142 -5.90 12.77 1.95
C LEU A 142 -4.50 13.13 1.42
N GLY A 143 -4.17 14.41 1.34
CA GLY A 143 -2.83 14.90 1.00
C GLY A 143 -1.79 14.49 2.04
N VAL A 144 -2.13 14.53 3.34
CA VAL A 144 -1.25 14.05 4.43
C VAL A 144 -0.99 12.54 4.29
N LEU A 145 -2.03 11.73 4.01
CA LEU A 145 -1.87 10.29 3.78
C LEU A 145 -1.03 9.98 2.54
N ASN A 146 -1.20 10.74 1.47
CA ASN A 146 -0.35 10.62 0.28
C ASN A 146 1.10 11.01 0.58
N PHE A 147 1.33 12.05 1.39
CA PHE A 147 2.67 12.42 1.82
C PHE A 147 3.31 11.30 2.66
N ASN A 148 2.56 10.68 3.57
CA ASN A 148 3.04 9.49 4.30
C ASN A 148 3.44 8.36 3.34
N ASN A 149 2.66 8.11 2.29
CA ASN A 149 3.01 7.12 1.27
C ASN A 149 4.32 7.50 0.54
N VAL A 150 4.49 8.75 0.14
CA VAL A 150 5.74 9.22 -0.50
C VAL A 150 6.93 9.04 0.42
N HIS A 151 6.81 9.42 1.69
CA HIS A 151 7.85 9.26 2.72
C HIS A 151 8.20 7.77 2.96
N ASN A 152 7.21 6.89 2.99
CA ASN A 152 7.43 5.45 3.09
C ASN A 152 8.24 4.92 1.89
N TRP A 153 7.94 5.38 0.65
CA TRP A 153 8.68 5.00 -0.54
C TRP A 153 10.11 5.53 -0.56
N GLU A 154 10.34 6.76 -0.12
CA GLU A 154 11.67 7.34 0.02
C GLU A 154 12.55 6.44 0.89
N HIS A 155 12.08 6.10 2.08
CA HIS A 155 12.85 5.28 3.00
C HIS A 155 12.92 3.80 2.60
N TYR A 156 11.90 3.27 1.91
CA TYR A 156 12.02 1.94 1.32
C TYR A 156 13.12 1.88 0.27
N GLY A 157 13.27 2.90 -0.56
CA GLY A 157 14.39 3.03 -1.51
C GLY A 157 15.75 2.97 -0.81
N ASN A 158 15.90 3.67 0.32
CA ASN A 158 17.10 3.60 1.14
C ASN A 158 17.33 2.18 1.68
N LEU A 159 16.31 1.54 2.27
CA LEU A 159 16.41 0.16 2.78
C LEU A 159 16.80 -0.84 1.69
N VAL A 160 16.24 -0.71 0.48
CA VAL A 160 16.60 -1.54 -0.70
C VAL A 160 18.10 -1.47 -0.98
N THR A 161 18.65 -0.25 -0.99
CA THR A 161 20.09 -0.04 -1.21
C THR A 161 20.93 -0.71 -0.13
N TYR A 162 20.56 -0.54 1.15
CA TYR A 162 21.28 -1.15 2.28
C TYR A 162 21.23 -2.68 2.23
N MET A 163 20.06 -3.25 1.93
CA MET A 163 19.88 -4.70 1.77
C MET A 163 20.78 -5.25 0.64
N ARG A 164 20.82 -4.58 -0.51
CA ARG A 164 21.67 -5.02 -1.64
C ARG A 164 23.16 -4.95 -1.33
N ILE A 165 23.63 -3.94 -0.61
CA ILE A 165 25.02 -3.85 -0.14
C ILE A 165 25.37 -5.04 0.77
N LYS A 166 24.38 -5.57 1.51
CA LYS A 166 24.53 -6.76 2.37
C LYS A 166 24.17 -8.07 1.64
N ASN A 167 24.07 -8.07 0.31
CA ASN A 167 23.71 -9.23 -0.51
C ASN A 167 22.34 -9.85 -0.15
N ILE A 168 21.41 -9.02 0.34
CA ILE A 168 20.03 -9.43 0.67
C ILE A 168 19.10 -8.96 -0.43
N VAL A 169 18.32 -9.88 -1.00
CA VAL A 169 17.30 -9.55 -2.02
C VAL A 169 16.13 -8.80 -1.33
N PRO A 170 15.80 -7.57 -1.75
CA PRO A 170 14.68 -6.82 -1.16
C PRO A 170 13.31 -7.48 -1.46
N PRO A 171 12.30 -7.32 -0.59
CA PRO A 171 10.98 -7.93 -0.76
C PRO A 171 10.28 -7.61 -2.09
N SER A 172 10.45 -6.39 -2.62
CA SER A 172 9.88 -6.01 -3.93
C SER A 172 10.52 -6.76 -5.11
N SER A 173 11.77 -7.24 -4.96
CA SER A 173 12.46 -7.98 -6.00
C SER A 173 12.17 -9.48 -5.95
N GLU A 174 11.72 -10.02 -4.82
CA GLU A 174 11.30 -11.42 -4.68
C GLU A 174 10.05 -11.70 -5.51
N GLN A 175 9.09 -10.77 -5.55
CA GLN A 175 7.87 -10.91 -6.35
C GLN A 175 8.16 -10.91 -7.86
N ALA A 176 9.18 -10.17 -8.30
CA ALA A 176 9.62 -10.15 -9.69
C ALA A 176 10.35 -11.43 -10.11
N ALA A 177 10.93 -12.17 -9.16
CA ALA A 177 11.62 -13.43 -9.41
C ALA A 177 10.69 -14.66 -9.44
N MET A 178 9.41 -14.52 -9.05
CA MET A 178 8.42 -15.58 -9.24
C MET A 178 8.14 -15.72 -10.74
N PRO A 179 8.29 -16.92 -11.35
CA PRO A 179 7.88 -17.13 -12.74
C PRO A 179 6.41 -16.70 -12.87
N ALA A 180 6.11 -15.91 -13.90
CA ALA A 180 4.74 -15.59 -14.24
C ALA A 180 3.96 -16.92 -14.28
N GLN A 181 2.94 -17.06 -13.43
CA GLN A 181 2.03 -18.19 -13.52
C GLN A 181 1.39 -18.08 -14.92
N ASN A 182 1.89 -18.95 -15.82
CA ASN A 182 1.40 -19.01 -17.17
C ASN A 182 -0.09 -19.42 -17.08
N PRO A 183 -1.05 -18.58 -17.48
CA PRO A 183 -2.43 -19.03 -17.54
C PRO A 183 -2.45 -20.24 -18.47
N GLU A 184 -2.90 -21.37 -17.95
CA GLU A 184 -3.07 -22.63 -18.65
C GLU A 184 -3.64 -22.35 -20.07
N LYS A 185 -2.86 -22.70 -21.10
CA LYS A 185 -3.38 -22.66 -22.47
C LYS A 185 -4.59 -23.59 -22.51
N PRO A 186 -5.76 -23.13 -22.99
CA PRO A 186 -6.88 -24.04 -23.20
C PRO A 186 -6.41 -25.15 -24.13
N ASP A 187 -6.64 -26.40 -23.70
CA ASP A 187 -6.33 -27.59 -24.46
C ASP A 187 -6.86 -27.46 -25.91
N ALA A 188 -5.93 -27.55 -26.84
CA ALA A 188 -6.29 -27.65 -28.27
C ALA A 188 -7.12 -28.93 -28.48
N GLN A 189 -8.40 -28.76 -28.72
CA GLN A 189 -9.27 -29.88 -29.14
C GLN A 189 -8.71 -30.54 -30.41
N PRO A 190 -8.64 -31.87 -30.48
CA PRO A 190 -8.20 -32.55 -31.68
C PRO A 190 -9.21 -32.33 -32.81
N LYS A 191 -8.72 -31.79 -33.92
CA LYS A 191 -9.51 -31.70 -35.18
C LYS A 191 -9.84 -33.12 -35.65
N LYS A 192 -11.15 -33.41 -35.76
CA LYS A 192 -11.67 -34.55 -36.52
C LYS A 192 -11.73 -34.21 -38.01
#